data_994ccd904bbc714135ae9e7fb70667b3
#
_entry.id   994ccd904bbc714135ae9e7fb70667b3
#
_cell.length_a   1.000
_cell.length_b   1.000
_cell.length_c   1.000
_cell.angle_alpha   90.00
_cell.angle_beta   90.00
_cell.angle_gamma   90.00
#
_symmetry.space_group_name_H-M   'P 1'
#
loop_
_entity.id
_entity.type
_entity.pdbx_description
1 polymer ?
#
loop_
_entity_poly.entity_id
_entity_poly.type
_entity_poly.pdbx_seq_one_letter_code
_entity_poly.pdbx_strand_id
1 'polypeptide(L)'
;MKLTFWRRFTAPIIEPYARYQHADVLHAVRLGVAVLSALIVNKLTQLPHGEWTTITVFVILGLLQYQGAIYTKAKERILGTIFGVIIGLGFLWLSQDIGTWLWLYYVLIGIISGIIGYVAVKQLGYIGLLTGITMLMIVSSPNHDNITQDGLYRALNILIGAGIAVAATLILPLKSTLMWRFLLASNLDACAQLYANVGQHIDADTGTSTADSQDQADDYHKNANKSSVIYSPYNHTVADIPVSKALLKALQDINKRLLAVRPHIAATASETGLDTDTIETIQRVHRNIIGTIDLLLTAAPRLANIEIDEDNHILLVHYQHELTQAMQHMAAVLRSPNDELFRPITRIAVSDYPSVHHLPFEWQGYFWLTKTLQTQLQQLSDLLQRYKPQWFAASGVRYQRREQHRIKKQGSETDLHL
;
A
#
# COMPACT_ATOMS: atom_id res chain seq x y z
N MET A 1 -29.74 -21.10 9.96
CA MET A 1 -29.73 -20.17 8.81
C MET A 1 -29.67 -18.68 9.17
N LYS A 2 -30.21 -18.20 10.29
CA LYS A 2 -30.13 -16.78 10.74
C LYS A 2 -28.73 -16.33 11.24
N LEU A 3 -27.95 -17.22 11.86
CA LEU A 3 -26.60 -16.89 12.38
C LEU A 3 -25.55 -16.63 11.27
N THR A 4 -25.68 -17.27 10.12
CA THR A 4 -24.77 -17.08 8.97
C THR A 4 -24.99 -15.74 8.26
N PHE A 5 -26.22 -15.22 8.26
CA PHE A 5 -26.54 -13.92 7.66
C PHE A 5 -25.92 -12.77 8.48
N TRP A 6 -26.10 -12.77 9.81
CA TRP A 6 -25.49 -11.76 10.69
C TRP A 6 -23.96 -11.80 10.67
N ARG A 7 -23.36 -13.01 10.59
CA ARG A 7 -21.91 -13.17 10.49
C ARG A 7 -21.35 -12.57 9.18
N ARG A 8 -22.06 -12.64 8.08
CA ARG A 8 -21.68 -12.00 6.81
C ARG A 8 -21.66 -10.46 6.90
N PHE A 9 -22.58 -9.87 7.66
CA PHE A 9 -22.63 -8.41 7.85
C PHE A 9 -21.67 -7.90 8.92
N THR A 10 -21.35 -8.71 9.93
CA THR A 10 -20.45 -8.30 11.02
C THR A 10 -19.00 -8.70 10.77
N ALA A 11 -18.71 -9.69 9.91
CA ALA A 11 -17.35 -10.11 9.57
C ALA A 11 -16.48 -8.95 9.05
N PRO A 12 -16.93 -8.07 8.13
CA PRO A 12 -16.12 -6.92 7.67
C PRO A 12 -15.76 -5.94 8.79
N ILE A 13 -16.51 -5.95 9.90
CA ILE A 13 -16.27 -5.06 11.04
C ILE A 13 -15.31 -5.70 12.04
N ILE A 14 -15.39 -7.02 12.21
CA ILE A 14 -14.69 -7.78 13.26
C ILE A 14 -13.36 -8.33 12.78
N GLU A 15 -13.29 -8.87 11.56
CA GLU A 15 -12.08 -9.46 11.01
C GLU A 15 -11.26 -8.41 10.25
N PRO A 16 -9.98 -8.15 10.63
CA PRO A 16 -9.15 -7.14 9.97
C PRO A 16 -9.03 -7.35 8.46
N TYR A 17 -8.83 -8.59 8.00
CA TYR A 17 -8.67 -8.91 6.58
C TYR A 17 -9.95 -8.62 5.78
N ALA A 18 -11.11 -9.07 6.26
CA ALA A 18 -12.40 -8.80 5.61
C ALA A 18 -12.72 -7.29 5.55
N ARG A 19 -12.33 -6.53 6.59
CA ARG A 19 -12.46 -5.06 6.61
C ARG A 19 -11.70 -4.40 5.48
N TYR A 20 -10.49 -4.86 5.17
CA TYR A 20 -9.66 -4.29 4.11
C TYR A 20 -10.07 -4.72 2.71
N GLN A 21 -10.69 -5.88 2.54
CA GLN A 21 -11.32 -6.27 1.28
C GLN A 21 -12.50 -5.37 0.89
N HIS A 22 -13.17 -4.76 1.89
CA HIS A 22 -14.32 -3.88 1.69
C HIS A 22 -14.01 -2.44 2.14
N ALA A 23 -12.74 -2.03 2.05
CA ALA A 23 -12.29 -0.71 2.50
C ALA A 23 -13.05 0.44 1.82
N ASP A 24 -13.36 0.32 0.54
CA ASP A 24 -14.12 1.32 -0.23
C ASP A 24 -15.52 1.53 0.31
N VAL A 25 -16.24 0.45 0.64
CA VAL A 25 -17.61 0.52 1.19
C VAL A 25 -17.57 1.12 2.60
N LEU A 26 -16.64 0.67 3.44
CA LEU A 26 -16.48 1.21 4.79
C LEU A 26 -16.11 2.69 4.76
N HIS A 27 -15.28 3.09 3.81
CA HIS A 27 -14.92 4.49 3.61
C HIS A 27 -16.13 5.32 3.18
N ALA A 28 -16.94 4.84 2.23
CA ALA A 28 -18.16 5.51 1.79
C ALA A 28 -19.15 5.71 2.95
N VAL A 29 -19.37 4.68 3.77
CA VAL A 29 -20.20 4.78 4.97
C VAL A 29 -19.63 5.79 5.97
N ARG A 30 -18.33 5.75 6.24
CA ARG A 30 -17.64 6.70 7.12
C ARG A 30 -17.78 8.14 6.63
N LEU A 31 -17.59 8.39 5.33
CA LEU A 31 -17.76 9.70 4.71
C LEU A 31 -19.21 10.19 4.87
N GLY A 32 -20.19 9.33 4.58
CA GLY A 32 -21.60 9.67 4.72
C GLY A 32 -21.98 10.05 6.17
N VAL A 33 -21.52 9.26 7.13
CA VAL A 33 -21.75 9.54 8.58
C VAL A 33 -21.05 10.84 9.00
N ALA A 34 -19.82 11.09 8.53
CA ALA A 34 -19.09 12.31 8.86
C ALA A 34 -19.76 13.57 8.29
N VAL A 35 -20.24 13.50 7.04
CA VAL A 35 -20.99 14.59 6.40
C VAL A 35 -22.30 14.86 7.12
N LEU A 36 -23.04 13.80 7.46
CA LEU A 36 -24.28 13.92 8.25
C LEU A 36 -24.02 14.58 9.63
N SER A 37 -22.94 14.15 10.30
CA SER A 37 -22.52 14.74 11.58
C SER A 37 -22.19 16.23 11.43
N ALA A 38 -21.50 16.63 10.34
CA ALA A 38 -21.20 18.01 10.06
C ALA A 38 -22.48 18.85 9.84
N LEU A 39 -23.45 18.33 9.10
CA LEU A 39 -24.73 18.99 8.87
C LEU A 39 -25.52 19.16 10.18
N ILE A 40 -25.52 18.14 11.06
CA ILE A 40 -26.18 18.21 12.38
C ILE A 40 -25.48 19.26 13.25
N VAL A 41 -24.14 19.27 13.32
CA VAL A 41 -23.38 20.26 14.09
C VAL A 41 -23.67 21.68 13.57
N ASN A 42 -23.67 21.89 12.25
CA ASN A 42 -24.02 23.20 11.67
C ASN A 42 -25.43 23.66 12.06
N LYS A 43 -26.41 22.75 12.05
CA LYS A 43 -27.77 23.05 12.45
C LYS A 43 -27.90 23.37 13.94
N LEU A 44 -27.13 22.71 14.80
CA LEU A 44 -27.15 22.93 16.25
C LEU A 44 -26.41 24.19 16.66
N THR A 45 -25.27 24.49 16.04
CA THR A 45 -24.44 25.64 16.40
C THR A 45 -24.92 26.94 15.78
N GLN A 46 -25.64 26.86 14.66
CA GLN A 46 -26.11 28.02 13.86
C GLN A 46 -25.01 29.04 13.57
N LEU A 47 -23.74 28.56 13.48
CA LEU A 47 -22.60 29.41 13.17
C LEU A 47 -22.71 29.97 11.73
N PRO A 48 -22.36 31.24 11.52
CA PRO A 48 -22.26 31.79 10.17
C PRO A 48 -21.26 30.97 9.35
N HIS A 49 -21.54 30.80 8.05
CA HIS A 49 -20.67 30.05 7.13
C HIS A 49 -20.47 28.56 7.49
N GLY A 50 -21.49 27.89 8.06
CA GLY A 50 -21.43 26.48 8.47
C GLY A 50 -21.17 25.51 7.32
N GLU A 51 -21.40 25.88 6.06
CA GLU A 51 -21.04 25.13 4.86
C GLU A 51 -19.56 24.74 4.80
N TRP A 52 -18.66 25.55 5.37
CA TRP A 52 -17.22 25.27 5.43
C TRP A 52 -16.88 24.05 6.28
N THR A 53 -17.70 23.76 7.30
CA THR A 53 -17.56 22.52 8.10
C THR A 53 -17.74 21.29 7.19
N THR A 54 -18.84 21.26 6.43
CA THR A 54 -19.17 20.13 5.55
C THR A 54 -18.18 19.99 4.40
N ILE A 55 -17.81 21.13 3.76
CA ILE A 55 -16.79 21.16 2.71
C ILE A 55 -15.45 20.60 3.24
N THR A 56 -15.05 20.99 4.45
CA THR A 56 -13.80 20.53 5.06
C THR A 56 -13.81 19.04 5.33
N VAL A 57 -14.91 18.50 5.85
CA VAL A 57 -15.06 17.03 6.02
C VAL A 57 -14.89 16.33 4.69
N PHE A 58 -15.55 16.82 3.63
CA PHE A 58 -15.45 16.20 2.31
C PHE A 58 -14.06 16.33 1.70
N VAL A 59 -13.38 17.47 1.85
CA VAL A 59 -12.01 17.69 1.34
C VAL A 59 -11.00 16.77 2.06
N ILE A 60 -11.17 16.51 3.35
CA ILE A 60 -10.25 15.66 4.12
C ILE A 60 -10.52 14.17 3.85
N LEU A 61 -11.78 13.75 3.83
CA LEU A 61 -12.15 12.34 3.69
C LEU A 61 -12.41 11.92 2.24
N GLY A 62 -12.83 12.80 1.35
CA GLY A 62 -13.39 12.45 0.04
C GLY A 62 -12.51 11.54 -0.83
N LEU A 63 -11.19 11.71 -0.79
CA LEU A 63 -10.24 10.92 -1.57
C LEU A 63 -9.31 10.04 -0.71
N LEU A 64 -9.35 10.17 0.63
CA LEU A 64 -8.40 9.53 1.52
C LEU A 64 -9.10 8.49 2.40
N GLN A 65 -8.77 7.23 2.16
CA GLN A 65 -9.39 6.11 2.88
C GLN A 65 -8.65 5.76 4.18
N TYR A 66 -7.35 5.99 4.26
CA TYR A 66 -6.48 5.47 5.31
C TYR A 66 -6.11 6.53 6.34
N GLN A 67 -6.05 6.11 7.59
CA GLN A 67 -5.92 6.95 8.76
C GLN A 67 -4.68 7.87 8.71
N GLY A 68 -3.51 7.34 8.34
CA GLY A 68 -2.27 8.13 8.28
C GLY A 68 -2.37 9.29 7.28
N ALA A 69 -2.90 9.03 6.08
CA ALA A 69 -3.09 10.07 5.06
C ALA A 69 -4.13 11.11 5.47
N ILE A 70 -5.21 10.69 6.15
CA ILE A 70 -6.25 11.59 6.66
C ILE A 70 -5.69 12.54 7.73
N TYR A 71 -4.89 12.02 8.67
CA TYR A 71 -4.25 12.86 9.70
C TYR A 71 -3.28 13.87 9.12
N THR A 72 -2.47 13.47 8.15
CA THR A 72 -1.58 14.39 7.45
C THR A 72 -2.39 15.49 6.77
N LYS A 73 -3.46 15.12 6.06
CA LYS A 73 -4.32 16.08 5.35
C LYS A 73 -5.06 17.02 6.29
N ALA A 74 -5.55 16.50 7.44
CA ALA A 74 -6.19 17.32 8.46
C ALA A 74 -5.21 18.32 9.07
N LYS A 75 -3.97 17.89 9.41
CA LYS A 75 -2.91 18.78 9.91
C LYS A 75 -2.57 19.88 8.89
N GLU A 76 -2.37 19.52 7.63
CA GLU A 76 -2.10 20.47 6.55
C GLU A 76 -3.24 21.49 6.41
N ARG A 77 -4.50 21.03 6.52
CA ARG A 77 -5.68 21.89 6.45
C ARG A 77 -5.72 22.89 7.61
N ILE A 78 -5.48 22.42 8.83
CA ILE A 78 -5.45 23.24 10.04
C ILE A 78 -4.33 24.28 9.96
N LEU A 79 -3.10 23.86 9.65
CA LEU A 79 -1.94 24.75 9.57
C LEU A 79 -2.09 25.80 8.49
N GLY A 80 -2.52 25.41 7.29
CA GLY A 80 -2.76 26.35 6.19
C GLY A 80 -3.83 27.38 6.53
N THR A 81 -4.91 26.96 7.23
CA THR A 81 -5.95 27.88 7.68
C THR A 81 -5.43 28.85 8.75
N ILE A 82 -4.67 28.38 9.74
CA ILE A 82 -4.09 29.23 10.79
C ILE A 82 -3.15 30.28 10.17
N PHE A 83 -2.21 29.86 9.30
CA PHE A 83 -1.31 30.81 8.63
C PHE A 83 -2.06 31.80 7.75
N GLY A 84 -3.10 31.34 7.02
CA GLY A 84 -3.94 32.21 6.21
C GLY A 84 -4.69 33.26 7.03
N VAL A 85 -5.22 32.88 8.21
CA VAL A 85 -5.86 33.81 9.14
C VAL A 85 -4.86 34.83 9.66
N ILE A 86 -3.69 34.40 10.12
CA ILE A 86 -2.65 35.31 10.67
C ILE A 86 -2.22 36.32 9.60
N ILE A 87 -1.92 35.87 8.38
CA ILE A 87 -1.49 36.75 7.29
C ILE A 87 -2.63 37.65 6.86
N GLY A 88 -3.86 37.12 6.72
CA GLY A 88 -5.04 37.92 6.32
C GLY A 88 -5.39 38.98 7.32
N LEU A 89 -5.43 38.69 8.61
CA LEU A 89 -5.70 39.65 9.67
C LEU A 89 -4.56 40.66 9.79
N GLY A 90 -3.30 40.23 9.71
CA GLY A 90 -2.15 41.15 9.72
C GLY A 90 -2.20 42.13 8.54
N PHE A 91 -2.61 41.63 7.36
CA PHE A 91 -2.79 42.51 6.19
C PHE A 91 -3.94 43.52 6.36
N LEU A 92 -5.08 43.09 6.93
CA LEU A 92 -6.21 44.01 7.22
C LEU A 92 -5.78 45.08 8.22
N TRP A 93 -5.04 44.71 9.27
CA TRP A 93 -4.53 45.67 10.25
C TRP A 93 -3.59 46.69 9.58
N LEU A 94 -2.65 46.24 8.75
CA LEU A 94 -1.75 47.11 8.01
C LEU A 94 -2.49 48.03 7.01
N SER A 95 -3.61 47.56 6.43
CA SER A 95 -4.36 48.29 5.42
C SER A 95 -5.20 49.47 6.00
N GLN A 96 -5.43 49.49 7.33
CA GLN A 96 -6.16 50.59 7.98
C GLN A 96 -5.45 51.94 7.79
N ASP A 97 -4.11 51.93 7.73
CA ASP A 97 -3.31 53.13 7.53
C ASP A 97 -3.17 53.54 6.06
N ILE A 98 -3.50 52.62 5.11
CA ILE A 98 -3.38 52.88 3.66
C ILE A 98 -4.60 53.56 3.07
N GLY A 99 -5.65 53.74 3.80
CA GLY A 99 -7.00 54.32 3.69
C GLY A 99 -7.46 55.02 2.44
N THR A 100 -6.60 55.61 1.61
CA THR A 100 -6.97 56.36 0.39
C THR A 100 -6.46 55.75 -0.92
N TRP A 101 -5.57 54.77 -0.88
CA TRP A 101 -4.88 54.25 -2.05
C TRP A 101 -5.33 52.80 -2.37
N LEU A 102 -6.59 52.66 -2.83
CA LEU A 102 -7.19 51.35 -3.12
C LEU A 102 -6.37 50.50 -4.11
N TRP A 103 -5.71 51.15 -5.09
CA TRP A 103 -4.85 50.39 -6.04
C TRP A 103 -3.62 49.76 -5.36
N LEU A 104 -3.02 50.45 -4.37
CA LEU A 104 -1.89 49.95 -3.61
C LEU A 104 -2.28 48.70 -2.79
N TYR A 105 -3.49 48.73 -2.22
CA TYR A 105 -4.07 47.58 -1.52
C TYR A 105 -4.12 46.33 -2.42
N TYR A 106 -4.66 46.43 -3.64
CA TYR A 106 -4.74 45.30 -4.57
C TYR A 106 -3.37 44.87 -5.08
N VAL A 107 -2.43 45.76 -5.29
CA VAL A 107 -1.06 45.43 -5.69
C VAL A 107 -0.36 44.63 -4.56
N LEU A 108 -0.50 45.02 -3.30
CA LEU A 108 0.05 44.31 -2.16
C LEU A 108 -0.55 42.90 -1.99
N ILE A 109 -1.86 42.75 -2.16
CA ILE A 109 -2.50 41.43 -2.18
C ILE A 109 -1.88 40.55 -3.27
N GLY A 110 -1.68 41.10 -4.47
CA GLY A 110 -1.06 40.38 -5.58
C GLY A 110 0.36 39.90 -5.25
N ILE A 111 1.17 40.81 -4.68
CA ILE A 111 2.56 40.48 -4.26
C ILE A 111 2.57 39.41 -3.20
N ILE A 112 1.78 39.55 -2.12
CA ILE A 112 1.72 38.56 -1.04
C ILE A 112 1.21 37.21 -1.56
N SER A 113 0.18 37.22 -2.41
CA SER A 113 -0.32 35.98 -3.05
C SER A 113 0.74 35.33 -3.91
N GLY A 114 1.53 36.09 -4.65
CA GLY A 114 2.67 35.59 -5.43
C GLY A 114 3.74 34.96 -4.56
N ILE A 115 4.09 35.59 -3.44
CA ILE A 115 5.06 35.04 -2.46
C ILE A 115 4.52 33.72 -1.88
N ILE A 116 3.27 33.70 -1.42
CA ILE A 116 2.62 32.48 -0.90
C ILE A 116 2.61 31.38 -1.96
N GLY A 117 2.28 31.69 -3.20
CA GLY A 117 2.29 30.76 -4.33
C GLY A 117 3.68 30.19 -4.61
N TYR A 118 4.71 31.02 -4.59
CA TYR A 118 6.10 30.59 -4.73
C TYR A 118 6.52 29.62 -3.63
N VAL A 119 6.22 29.97 -2.37
CA VAL A 119 6.55 29.11 -1.21
C VAL A 119 5.72 27.82 -1.24
N ALA A 120 4.47 27.87 -1.67
CA ALA A 120 3.64 26.69 -1.86
C ALA A 120 4.25 25.70 -2.85
N VAL A 121 4.72 26.19 -4.01
CA VAL A 121 5.33 25.31 -5.03
C VAL A 121 6.66 24.73 -4.55
N LYS A 122 7.47 25.49 -3.83
CA LYS A 122 8.83 25.07 -3.43
C LYS A 122 8.87 24.22 -2.17
N GLN A 123 8.04 24.48 -1.16
CA GLN A 123 8.23 23.90 0.17
C GLN A 123 6.94 23.44 0.85
N LEU A 124 5.87 24.24 0.82
CA LEU A 124 4.70 24.02 1.65
C LEU A 124 3.56 23.23 0.98
N GLY A 125 3.61 23.02 -0.33
CA GLY A 125 2.60 22.26 -1.08
C GLY A 125 1.17 22.70 -0.74
N TYR A 126 0.37 21.76 -0.24
CA TYR A 126 -1.02 22.00 0.10
C TYR A 126 -1.23 23.01 1.24
N ILE A 127 -0.32 23.11 2.20
CA ILE A 127 -0.39 24.11 3.29
C ILE A 127 -0.35 25.53 2.69
N GLY A 128 0.60 25.80 1.78
CA GLY A 128 0.71 27.09 1.12
C GLY A 128 -0.52 27.45 0.28
N LEU A 129 -1.07 26.50 -0.46
CA LEU A 129 -2.33 26.68 -1.19
C LEU A 129 -3.46 27.12 -0.27
N LEU A 130 -3.64 26.46 0.86
CA LEU A 130 -4.68 26.77 1.83
C LEU A 130 -4.45 28.10 2.53
N THR A 131 -3.19 28.43 2.82
CA THR A 131 -2.80 29.75 3.37
C THR A 131 -3.25 30.86 2.42
N GLY A 132 -2.97 30.72 1.13
CA GLY A 132 -3.40 31.70 0.12
C GLY A 132 -4.92 31.82 0.01
N ILE A 133 -5.63 30.68 -0.07
CA ILE A 133 -7.09 30.68 -0.13
C ILE A 133 -7.70 31.37 1.10
N THR A 134 -7.23 31.02 2.31
CA THR A 134 -7.78 31.56 3.56
C THR A 134 -7.46 33.07 3.69
N MET A 135 -6.23 33.48 3.34
CA MET A 135 -5.86 34.90 3.30
C MET A 135 -6.75 35.67 2.35
N LEU A 136 -6.91 35.21 1.10
CA LEU A 136 -7.75 35.89 0.09
C LEU A 136 -9.21 35.97 0.53
N MET A 137 -9.76 34.95 1.18
CA MET A 137 -11.12 34.99 1.73
C MET A 137 -11.32 36.08 2.77
N ILE A 138 -10.30 36.36 3.59
CA ILE A 138 -10.33 37.38 4.63
C ILE A 138 -10.20 38.79 3.98
N VAL A 139 -9.34 38.91 2.97
CA VAL A 139 -8.91 40.19 2.44
C VAL A 139 -9.77 40.66 1.25
N SER A 140 -10.48 39.78 0.53
CA SER A 140 -11.18 40.12 -0.72
C SER A 140 -12.50 40.90 -0.55
N SER A 141 -12.96 41.12 0.68
CA SER A 141 -14.24 41.87 0.94
C SER A 141 -14.01 43.08 1.85
N PRO A 142 -13.43 44.18 1.35
CA PRO A 142 -13.01 45.32 2.19
C PRO A 142 -14.14 46.20 2.73
N ASN A 143 -15.40 45.99 2.31
CA ASN A 143 -16.50 46.91 2.59
C ASN A 143 -17.56 46.43 3.60
N HIS A 144 -17.30 45.37 4.35
CA HIS A 144 -18.21 44.89 5.38
C HIS A 144 -17.71 45.18 6.80
N ASP A 145 -18.56 45.76 7.63
CA ASP A 145 -18.25 46.14 9.03
C ASP A 145 -17.84 44.98 9.93
N ASN A 146 -17.98 43.72 9.46
CA ASN A 146 -17.71 42.51 10.21
C ASN A 146 -16.74 41.53 9.54
N ILE A 147 -15.86 41.97 8.62
CA ILE A 147 -14.97 41.13 7.83
C ILE A 147 -14.10 40.20 8.72
N THR A 148 -13.60 40.74 9.83
CA THR A 148 -12.75 40.01 10.78
C THR A 148 -13.53 38.84 11.41
N GLN A 149 -14.80 39.06 11.76
CA GLN A 149 -15.67 38.05 12.34
C GLN A 149 -16.00 36.95 11.33
N ASP A 150 -16.34 37.32 10.08
CA ASP A 150 -16.64 36.34 9.01
C ASP A 150 -15.44 35.44 8.70
N GLY A 151 -14.24 36.01 8.63
CA GLY A 151 -13.01 35.24 8.44
C GLY A 151 -12.73 34.28 9.61
N LEU A 152 -12.97 34.71 10.85
CA LEU A 152 -12.83 33.90 12.03
C LEU A 152 -13.87 32.77 12.08
N TYR A 153 -15.14 33.04 11.77
CA TYR A 153 -16.17 32.01 11.73
C TYR A 153 -15.88 30.92 10.68
N ARG A 154 -15.38 31.33 9.50
CA ARG A 154 -14.93 30.38 8.47
C ARG A 154 -13.78 29.50 8.95
N ALA A 155 -12.77 30.11 9.58
CA ALA A 155 -11.65 29.38 10.16
C ALA A 155 -12.13 28.40 11.24
N LEU A 156 -13.02 28.83 12.13
CA LEU A 156 -13.58 27.97 13.16
C LEU A 156 -14.36 26.78 12.57
N ASN A 157 -15.19 27.01 11.56
CA ASN A 157 -15.92 25.98 10.86
C ASN A 157 -14.98 24.96 10.17
N ILE A 158 -13.85 25.42 9.60
CA ILE A 158 -12.82 24.54 9.04
C ILE A 158 -12.19 23.67 10.14
N LEU A 159 -11.89 24.22 11.32
CA LEU A 159 -11.35 23.47 12.45
C LEU A 159 -12.36 22.44 12.97
N ILE A 160 -13.63 22.81 13.10
CA ILE A 160 -14.71 21.88 13.49
C ILE A 160 -14.83 20.75 12.45
N GLY A 161 -14.84 21.06 11.16
CA GLY A 161 -14.89 20.07 10.09
C GLY A 161 -13.69 19.12 10.10
N ALA A 162 -12.48 19.61 10.35
CA ALA A 162 -11.30 18.80 10.51
C ALA A 162 -11.40 17.88 11.73
N GLY A 163 -11.93 18.37 12.86
CA GLY A 163 -12.20 17.59 14.05
C GLY A 163 -13.20 16.46 13.80
N ILE A 164 -14.30 16.73 13.10
CA ILE A 164 -15.30 15.70 12.73
C ILE A 164 -14.68 14.64 11.82
N ALA A 165 -13.88 15.02 10.83
CA ALA A 165 -13.21 14.09 9.92
C ALA A 165 -12.24 13.16 10.67
N VAL A 166 -11.46 13.71 11.62
CA VAL A 166 -10.58 12.93 12.49
C VAL A 166 -11.37 12.01 13.40
N ALA A 167 -12.43 12.49 14.05
CA ALA A 167 -13.30 11.69 14.92
C ALA A 167 -13.94 10.51 14.17
N ALA A 168 -14.48 10.74 12.97
CA ALA A 168 -15.02 9.69 12.12
C ALA A 168 -13.97 8.62 11.75
N THR A 169 -12.71 9.03 11.59
CA THR A 169 -11.60 8.12 11.31
C THR A 169 -11.22 7.26 12.52
N LEU A 170 -11.41 7.76 13.75
CA LEU A 170 -11.19 7.00 14.98
C LEU A 170 -12.26 5.94 15.21
N ILE A 171 -13.50 6.19 14.81
CA ILE A 171 -14.63 5.24 14.96
C ILE A 171 -14.45 4.04 14.02
N LEU A 172 -14.05 4.28 12.77
CA LEU A 172 -13.82 3.25 11.75
C LEU A 172 -12.37 3.34 11.19
N PRO A 173 -11.37 2.89 11.97
CA PRO A 173 -9.99 3.04 11.56
C PRO A 173 -9.63 2.08 10.42
N LEU A 174 -9.12 2.64 9.32
CA LEU A 174 -8.45 1.92 8.24
C LEU A 174 -6.97 2.32 8.26
N LYS A 175 -6.11 1.43 8.77
CA LYS A 175 -4.67 1.70 8.91
C LYS A 175 -3.93 1.38 7.62
N SER A 176 -3.04 2.27 7.19
CA SER A 176 -2.16 2.05 6.04
C SER A 176 -1.24 0.84 6.25
N THR A 177 -0.74 0.64 7.46
CA THR A 177 0.13 -0.49 7.82
C THR A 177 -0.52 -1.84 7.55
N LEU A 178 -1.81 -2.01 7.91
CA LEU A 178 -2.52 -3.27 7.66
C LEU A 178 -2.78 -3.47 6.16
N MET A 179 -3.17 -2.42 5.44
CA MET A 179 -3.34 -2.53 3.98
C MET A 179 -2.03 -2.88 3.29
N TRP A 180 -0.92 -2.24 3.66
CA TRP A 180 0.41 -2.55 3.16
C TRP A 180 0.77 -4.03 3.40
N ARG A 181 0.54 -4.55 4.62
CA ARG A 181 0.78 -5.96 4.95
C ARG A 181 -0.06 -6.90 4.10
N PHE A 182 -1.35 -6.61 3.91
CA PHE A 182 -2.26 -7.46 3.14
C PHE A 182 -1.95 -7.45 1.64
N LEU A 183 -1.55 -6.31 1.08
CA LEU A 183 -1.11 -6.23 -0.30
C LEU A 183 0.18 -7.02 -0.53
N LEU A 184 1.15 -6.90 0.38
CA LEU A 184 2.40 -7.65 0.35
C LEU A 184 2.13 -9.17 0.46
N ALA A 185 1.29 -9.58 1.42
CA ALA A 185 0.88 -10.98 1.59
C ALA A 185 0.18 -11.54 0.36
N SER A 186 -0.73 -10.77 -0.24
CA SER A 186 -1.47 -11.21 -1.43
C SER A 186 -0.57 -11.34 -2.66
N ASN A 187 0.48 -10.52 -2.76
CA ASN A 187 1.47 -10.68 -3.82
C ASN A 187 2.35 -11.90 -3.58
N LEU A 188 2.82 -12.14 -2.35
CA LEU A 188 3.61 -13.33 -2.03
C LEU A 188 2.84 -14.63 -2.31
N ASP A 189 1.55 -14.69 -1.96
CA ASP A 189 0.70 -15.83 -2.30
C ASP A 189 0.54 -16.03 -3.80
N ALA A 190 0.28 -14.95 -4.54
CA ALA A 190 0.15 -15.03 -5.99
C ALA A 190 1.48 -15.47 -6.64
N CYS A 191 2.62 -14.96 -6.16
CA CYS A 191 3.95 -15.38 -6.58
C CYS A 191 4.20 -16.87 -6.27
N ALA A 192 3.81 -17.35 -5.08
CA ALA A 192 3.93 -18.74 -4.70
C ALA A 192 3.11 -19.66 -5.62
N GLN A 193 1.86 -19.27 -5.94
CA GLN A 193 1.01 -20.03 -6.85
C GLN A 193 1.57 -20.09 -8.27
N LEU A 194 2.07 -18.96 -8.78
CA LEU A 194 2.67 -18.91 -10.12
C LEU A 194 3.94 -19.77 -10.18
N TYR A 195 4.80 -19.68 -9.16
CA TYR A 195 6.04 -20.44 -9.11
C TYR A 195 5.79 -21.95 -8.97
N ALA A 196 4.81 -22.37 -8.17
CA ALA A 196 4.41 -23.77 -8.05
C ALA A 196 3.89 -24.37 -9.36
N ASN A 197 3.10 -23.59 -10.12
CA ASN A 197 2.55 -24.05 -11.40
C ASN A 197 3.63 -24.27 -12.45
N VAL A 198 4.74 -23.53 -12.41
CA VAL A 198 5.87 -23.71 -13.34
C VAL A 198 6.48 -25.10 -13.19
N GLY A 199 6.65 -25.60 -11.96
CA GLY A 199 7.21 -26.94 -11.74
C GLY A 199 6.34 -28.04 -12.31
N GLN A 200 5.03 -27.92 -12.14
CA GLN A 200 4.11 -28.92 -12.68
C GLN A 200 4.19 -29.01 -14.23
N HIS A 201 4.52 -27.92 -14.91
CA HIS A 201 4.72 -27.94 -16.37
C HIS A 201 6.07 -28.58 -16.74
N ILE A 202 7.13 -28.36 -15.96
CA ILE A 202 8.44 -29.01 -16.18
C ILE A 202 8.31 -30.52 -15.93
N ASP A 203 7.58 -30.95 -14.88
CA ASP A 203 7.39 -32.34 -14.53
C ASP A 203 6.50 -33.11 -15.53
N ALA A 204 5.47 -32.47 -16.07
CA ALA A 204 4.53 -33.10 -17.02
C ALA A 204 5.17 -33.44 -18.37
N ASP A 205 6.10 -32.57 -18.86
CA ASP A 205 6.75 -32.78 -20.15
C ASP A 205 7.93 -33.75 -20.07
N THR A 206 8.58 -33.90 -18.92
CA THR A 206 9.67 -34.90 -18.73
C THR A 206 9.14 -36.32 -18.52
N GLY A 207 7.89 -36.48 -18.11
CA GLY A 207 7.26 -37.80 -17.82
C GLY A 207 6.56 -38.49 -19.00
N THR A 208 6.39 -37.90 -20.15
CA THR A 208 5.61 -38.43 -21.27
C THR A 208 6.41 -38.64 -22.55
N SER A 209 7.56 -39.34 -22.47
CA SER A 209 8.20 -39.86 -23.71
C SER A 209 8.07 -41.39 -23.80
N THR A 210 6.86 -41.92 -23.64
CA THR A 210 6.53 -43.28 -24.10
C THR A 210 5.08 -43.34 -24.58
N ALA A 211 4.94 -43.47 -25.91
CA ALA A 211 3.79 -43.97 -26.67
C ALA A 211 2.47 -43.22 -26.67
N ASP A 212 1.99 -42.93 -27.88
CA ASP A 212 0.68 -42.52 -28.33
C ASP A 212 0.34 -41.01 -28.38
N SER A 213 0.78 -40.37 -29.46
CA SER A 213 0.10 -39.15 -29.92
C SER A 213 0.37 -38.84 -31.39
N GLN A 214 -0.21 -39.67 -32.28
CA GLN A 214 -0.24 -39.33 -33.70
C GLN A 214 -1.59 -38.75 -34.17
N ASP A 215 -2.61 -38.69 -33.30
CA ASP A 215 -3.98 -38.28 -33.68
C ASP A 215 -4.45 -36.89 -33.17
N GLN A 216 -3.60 -36.11 -32.50
CA GLN A 216 -4.01 -34.76 -32.01
C GLN A 216 -3.36 -33.56 -32.72
N ALA A 217 -2.55 -33.78 -33.76
CA ALA A 217 -1.85 -32.69 -34.46
C ALA A 217 -2.75 -31.81 -35.36
N ASP A 218 -3.91 -32.29 -35.76
CA ASP A 218 -4.74 -31.60 -36.76
C ASP A 218 -5.72 -30.55 -36.17
N ASP A 219 -6.00 -30.57 -34.89
CA ASP A 219 -6.95 -29.62 -34.26
C ASP A 219 -6.31 -28.35 -33.70
N TYR A 220 -4.97 -28.34 -33.53
CA TYR A 220 -4.23 -27.20 -32.98
C TYR A 220 -4.00 -26.07 -34.00
N HIS A 221 -4.01 -26.34 -35.28
CA HIS A 221 -3.75 -25.33 -36.31
C HIS A 221 -4.93 -24.37 -36.62
N LYS A 222 -6.13 -24.62 -36.12
CA LYS A 222 -7.30 -23.76 -36.36
C LYS A 222 -7.51 -22.63 -35.37
N ASN A 223 -6.86 -22.63 -34.21
CA ASN A 223 -7.06 -21.64 -33.14
C ASN A 223 -5.90 -20.64 -32.92
N ALA A 224 -4.87 -20.66 -33.76
CA ALA A 224 -3.64 -19.86 -33.55
C ALA A 224 -3.73 -18.36 -33.98
N ASN A 225 -4.90 -17.87 -34.38
CA ASN A 225 -4.99 -16.57 -35.05
C ASN A 225 -5.48 -15.39 -34.19
N LYS A 226 -5.33 -15.42 -32.86
CA LYS A 226 -5.58 -14.25 -31.98
C LYS A 226 -4.64 -14.21 -30.77
N SER A 227 -3.34 -14.09 -31.01
CA SER A 227 -2.37 -13.81 -29.94
C SER A 227 -1.79 -12.43 -30.13
N SER A 228 -1.94 -11.58 -29.13
CA SER A 228 -1.31 -10.26 -29.06
C SER A 228 0.21 -10.41 -28.85
N VAL A 229 0.98 -9.96 -29.81
CA VAL A 229 2.44 -9.93 -29.82
C VAL A 229 2.96 -8.87 -28.82
N ILE A 230 3.75 -9.28 -27.84
CA ILE A 230 4.50 -8.34 -26.98
C ILE A 230 5.82 -8.02 -27.71
N TYR A 231 5.98 -6.75 -28.08
CA TYR A 231 7.19 -6.24 -28.71
C TYR A 231 8.36 -6.21 -27.72
N SER A 232 9.40 -7.01 -28.01
CA SER A 232 10.72 -6.89 -27.38
C SER A 232 11.66 -6.18 -28.35
N PRO A 233 12.49 -5.20 -27.90
CA PRO A 233 13.37 -4.43 -28.80
C PRO A 233 14.60 -5.19 -29.32
N TYR A 234 14.75 -6.47 -29.02
CA TYR A 234 15.81 -7.30 -29.55
C TYR A 234 15.27 -8.25 -30.60
N ASN A 235 15.59 -7.97 -31.86
CA ASN A 235 15.33 -8.77 -33.06
C ASN A 235 16.08 -10.12 -33.01
N HIS A 236 15.60 -11.07 -32.23
CA HIS A 236 15.81 -12.49 -32.51
C HIS A 236 14.41 -13.13 -32.52
N THR A 237 14.14 -13.87 -33.61
CA THR A 237 12.95 -14.70 -33.78
C THR A 237 12.80 -15.62 -32.56
N VAL A 238 12.18 -15.07 -31.50
CA VAL A 238 11.75 -15.86 -30.35
C VAL A 238 10.51 -16.60 -30.85
N ALA A 239 10.59 -17.92 -30.93
CA ALA A 239 9.43 -18.76 -31.16
C ALA A 239 8.31 -18.30 -30.21
N ASP A 240 7.14 -17.99 -30.78
CA ASP A 240 5.96 -17.54 -30.01
C ASP A 240 5.60 -18.61 -28.98
N ILE A 241 6.11 -18.46 -27.77
CA ILE A 241 5.72 -19.31 -26.64
C ILE A 241 4.32 -18.82 -26.23
N PRO A 242 3.28 -19.67 -26.30
CA PRO A 242 1.94 -19.26 -25.94
C PRO A 242 1.84 -19.01 -24.43
N VAL A 243 2.14 -17.77 -24.03
CA VAL A 243 1.91 -17.35 -22.62
C VAL A 243 0.43 -17.41 -22.34
N SER A 244 0.01 -18.28 -21.42
CA SER A 244 -1.39 -18.41 -21.03
C SER A 244 -1.98 -17.06 -20.64
N LYS A 245 -3.18 -16.73 -21.16
CA LYS A 245 -3.92 -15.51 -20.78
C LYS A 245 -4.10 -15.41 -19.25
N ALA A 246 -4.21 -16.55 -18.57
CA ALA A 246 -4.31 -16.62 -17.11
C ALA A 246 -3.03 -16.13 -16.43
N LEU A 247 -1.85 -16.51 -16.95
CA LEU A 247 -0.56 -16.10 -16.44
C LEU A 247 -0.34 -14.59 -16.61
N LEU A 248 -0.64 -14.05 -17.79
CA LEU A 248 -0.56 -12.60 -18.04
C LEU A 248 -1.46 -11.82 -17.10
N LYS A 249 -2.70 -12.28 -16.90
CA LYS A 249 -3.63 -11.66 -15.96
C LYS A 249 -3.11 -11.70 -14.54
N ALA A 250 -2.55 -12.83 -14.08
CA ALA A 250 -1.99 -12.96 -12.74
C ALA A 250 -0.80 -12.00 -12.51
N LEU A 251 0.10 -11.87 -13.49
CA LEU A 251 1.21 -10.91 -13.44
C LEU A 251 0.71 -9.45 -13.45
N GLN A 252 -0.32 -9.13 -14.24
CA GLN A 252 -0.94 -7.81 -14.22
C GLN A 252 -1.58 -7.50 -12.86
N ASP A 253 -2.25 -8.46 -12.23
CA ASP A 253 -2.86 -8.30 -10.90
C ASP A 253 -1.78 -8.12 -9.81
N ILE A 254 -0.64 -8.82 -9.89
CA ILE A 254 0.52 -8.63 -9.01
C ILE A 254 1.09 -7.21 -9.17
N ASN A 255 1.31 -6.76 -10.40
CA ASN A 255 1.83 -5.42 -10.68
C ASN A 255 0.86 -4.33 -10.23
N LYS A 256 -0.46 -4.51 -10.42
CA LYS A 256 -1.49 -3.60 -9.92
C LYS A 256 -1.42 -3.47 -8.40
N ARG A 257 -1.30 -4.59 -7.66
CA ARG A 257 -1.13 -4.56 -6.20
C ARG A 257 0.20 -3.94 -5.78
N LEU A 258 1.28 -4.18 -6.52
CA LEU A 258 2.59 -3.56 -6.28
C LEU A 258 2.52 -2.02 -6.38
N LEU A 259 1.78 -1.50 -7.36
CA LEU A 259 1.54 -0.06 -7.50
C LEU A 259 0.64 0.47 -6.38
N ALA A 260 -0.37 -0.31 -5.97
CA ALA A 260 -1.28 0.07 -4.89
C ALA A 260 -0.59 0.18 -3.51
N VAL A 261 0.58 -0.43 -3.32
CA VAL A 261 1.37 -0.30 -2.08
C VAL A 261 2.01 1.09 -1.93
N ARG A 262 2.38 1.76 -3.02
CA ARG A 262 3.12 3.04 -2.99
C ARG A 262 2.48 4.14 -2.12
N PRO A 263 1.17 4.43 -2.23
CA PRO A 263 0.52 5.47 -1.42
C PRO A 263 0.57 5.19 0.09
N HIS A 264 0.82 3.92 0.47
CA HIS A 264 0.84 3.51 1.87
C HIS A 264 2.22 3.65 2.53
N ILE A 265 3.31 3.85 1.78
CA ILE A 265 4.68 3.86 2.30
C ILE A 265 4.85 4.93 3.38
N ALA A 266 4.63 6.20 3.05
CA ALA A 266 4.81 7.31 3.99
C ALA A 266 3.84 7.22 5.19
N ALA A 267 2.59 6.81 4.96
CA ALA A 267 1.61 6.63 6.02
C ALA A 267 1.96 5.44 6.93
N THR A 268 2.46 4.33 6.37
CA THR A 268 2.95 3.18 7.15
C THR A 268 4.16 3.56 7.99
N ALA A 269 5.13 4.29 7.43
CA ALA A 269 6.27 4.82 8.17
C ALA A 269 5.82 5.67 9.38
N SER A 270 4.89 6.60 9.17
CA SER A 270 4.32 7.43 10.23
C SER A 270 3.54 6.63 11.29
N GLU A 271 2.78 5.60 10.89
CA GLU A 271 1.99 4.76 11.80
C GLU A 271 2.85 3.81 12.63
N THR A 272 3.98 3.34 12.09
CA THR A 272 4.88 2.37 12.72
C THR A 272 6.05 3.02 13.46
N GLY A 273 6.34 4.29 13.19
CA GLY A 273 7.54 4.97 13.66
C GLY A 273 8.83 4.48 12.98
N LEU A 274 8.70 3.77 11.85
CA LEU A 274 9.83 3.36 11.01
C LEU A 274 10.24 4.48 10.07
N ASP A 275 11.53 4.47 9.70
CA ASP A 275 12.00 5.33 8.64
C ASP A 275 11.40 4.93 7.27
N THR A 276 11.09 5.92 6.45
CA THR A 276 10.55 5.73 5.10
C THR A 276 11.47 4.86 4.24
N ASP A 277 12.79 5.06 4.36
CA ASP A 277 13.80 4.29 3.62
C ASP A 277 13.75 2.79 3.95
N THR A 278 13.42 2.46 5.20
CA THR A 278 13.22 1.06 5.61
C THR A 278 12.04 0.42 4.89
N ILE A 279 10.88 1.12 4.85
CA ILE A 279 9.70 0.63 4.14
C ILE A 279 9.96 0.54 2.64
N GLU A 280 10.65 1.52 2.06
CA GLU A 280 11.05 1.50 0.66
C GLU A 280 12.02 0.37 0.33
N THR A 281 12.92 0.03 1.26
CA THR A 281 13.83 -1.11 1.11
C THR A 281 13.07 -2.43 1.07
N ILE A 282 12.10 -2.64 1.98
CA ILE A 282 11.21 -3.81 1.93
C ILE A 282 10.45 -3.86 0.59
N GLN A 283 9.93 -2.73 0.14
CA GLN A 283 9.23 -2.63 -1.14
C GLN A 283 10.14 -2.93 -2.35
N ARG A 284 11.41 -2.54 -2.29
CA ARG A 284 12.42 -2.83 -3.33
C ARG A 284 12.72 -4.31 -3.41
N VAL A 285 12.95 -4.96 -2.26
CA VAL A 285 13.17 -6.41 -2.21
C VAL A 285 11.95 -7.17 -2.73
N HIS A 286 10.75 -6.78 -2.32
CA HIS A 286 9.50 -7.34 -2.82
C HIS A 286 9.36 -7.22 -4.36
N ARG A 287 9.72 -6.08 -4.94
CA ARG A 287 9.73 -5.89 -6.40
C ARG A 287 10.74 -6.79 -7.09
N ASN A 288 11.91 -6.95 -6.50
CA ASN A 288 12.95 -7.82 -7.04
C ASN A 288 12.49 -9.28 -7.06
N ILE A 289 11.81 -9.76 -6.01
CA ILE A 289 11.20 -11.10 -5.96
C ILE A 289 10.22 -11.29 -7.12
N ILE A 290 9.31 -10.32 -7.34
CA ILE A 290 8.35 -10.38 -8.45
C ILE A 290 9.07 -10.45 -9.79
N GLY A 291 10.10 -9.61 -10.01
CA GLY A 291 10.90 -9.61 -11.23
C GLY A 291 11.66 -10.92 -11.46
N THR A 292 12.21 -11.52 -10.39
CA THR A 292 12.89 -12.81 -10.50
C THR A 292 11.92 -13.94 -10.83
N ILE A 293 10.72 -13.93 -10.27
CA ILE A 293 9.67 -14.89 -10.61
C ILE A 293 9.22 -14.72 -12.07
N ASP A 294 9.05 -13.50 -12.55
CA ASP A 294 8.71 -13.22 -13.96
C ASP A 294 9.78 -13.80 -14.91
N LEU A 295 11.06 -13.64 -14.57
CA LEU A 295 12.17 -14.24 -15.32
C LEU A 295 12.13 -15.78 -15.29
N LEU A 296 11.86 -16.39 -14.13
CA LEU A 296 11.72 -17.85 -13.98
C LEU A 296 10.55 -18.39 -14.82
N LEU A 297 9.41 -17.70 -14.80
CA LEU A 297 8.23 -18.02 -15.62
C LEU A 297 8.52 -17.94 -17.11
N THR A 298 9.34 -16.97 -17.53
CA THR A 298 9.72 -16.78 -18.94
C THR A 298 10.77 -17.79 -19.38
N ALA A 299 11.64 -18.24 -18.47
CA ALA A 299 12.69 -19.21 -18.78
C ALA A 299 12.17 -20.66 -18.83
N ALA A 300 11.21 -21.02 -17.97
CA ALA A 300 10.73 -22.40 -17.82
C ALA A 300 10.28 -23.08 -19.13
N PRO A 301 9.51 -22.48 -20.03
CA PRO A 301 9.11 -23.12 -21.28
C PRO A 301 10.27 -23.49 -22.20
N ARG A 302 11.42 -22.78 -22.08
CA ARG A 302 12.62 -23.07 -22.87
C ARG A 302 13.36 -24.31 -22.38
N LEU A 303 13.11 -24.70 -21.12
CA LEU A 303 13.74 -25.85 -20.48
C LEU A 303 13.05 -27.16 -20.78
N ALA A 304 11.77 -27.14 -21.16
CA ALA A 304 10.93 -28.32 -21.39
C ALA A 304 11.55 -29.33 -22.40
N ASN A 305 12.37 -28.83 -23.36
CA ASN A 305 13.02 -29.67 -24.38
C ASN A 305 14.51 -29.96 -24.09
N ILE A 306 15.00 -29.59 -22.89
CA ILE A 306 16.41 -29.73 -22.53
C ILE A 306 16.52 -30.74 -21.40
N GLU A 307 17.11 -31.90 -21.69
CA GLU A 307 17.31 -32.97 -20.69
C GLU A 307 18.13 -32.50 -19.49
N ILE A 308 17.73 -32.92 -18.33
CA ILE A 308 18.42 -32.74 -17.06
C ILE A 308 18.56 -34.11 -16.37
N ASP A 309 19.66 -34.34 -15.69
CA ASP A 309 19.86 -35.56 -14.90
C ASP A 309 18.88 -35.60 -13.71
N GLU A 310 18.54 -36.81 -13.30
CA GLU A 310 17.53 -37.09 -12.27
C GLU A 310 17.85 -36.43 -10.92
N ASP A 311 19.14 -36.43 -10.50
CA ASP A 311 19.58 -35.83 -9.24
C ASP A 311 19.31 -34.30 -9.23
N ASN A 312 19.63 -33.61 -10.33
CA ASN A 312 19.39 -32.19 -10.47
C ASN A 312 17.90 -31.84 -10.62
N HIS A 313 17.12 -32.73 -11.23
CA HIS A 313 15.67 -32.58 -11.29
C HIS A 313 15.04 -32.68 -9.90
N ILE A 314 15.40 -33.70 -9.11
CA ILE A 314 14.93 -33.88 -7.72
C ILE A 314 15.29 -32.64 -6.88
N LEU A 315 16.51 -32.13 -7.04
CA LEU A 315 16.98 -30.95 -6.33
C LEU A 315 16.15 -29.71 -6.71
N LEU A 316 15.83 -29.52 -7.99
CA LEU A 316 15.00 -28.41 -8.48
C LEU A 316 13.58 -28.45 -7.89
N VAL A 317 12.94 -29.62 -7.89
CA VAL A 317 11.62 -29.83 -7.31
C VAL A 317 11.62 -29.54 -5.81
N HIS A 318 12.66 -29.98 -5.11
CA HIS A 318 12.83 -29.65 -3.68
C HIS A 318 12.92 -28.14 -3.45
N TYR A 319 13.77 -27.42 -4.19
CA TYR A 319 13.87 -25.95 -4.10
C TYR A 319 12.55 -25.26 -4.37
N GLN A 320 11.86 -25.70 -5.38
CA GLN A 320 10.59 -25.10 -5.77
C GLN A 320 9.55 -25.27 -4.66
N HIS A 321 9.50 -26.43 -4.05
CA HIS A 321 8.62 -26.70 -2.93
C HIS A 321 8.95 -25.83 -1.71
N GLU A 322 10.21 -25.78 -1.31
CA GLU A 322 10.69 -24.98 -0.18
C GLU A 322 10.43 -23.48 -0.37
N LEU A 323 10.75 -22.93 -1.55
CA LEU A 323 10.55 -21.50 -1.82
C LEU A 323 9.06 -21.13 -1.92
N THR A 324 8.24 -22.03 -2.48
CA THR A 324 6.78 -21.88 -2.50
C THR A 324 6.22 -21.85 -1.09
N GLN A 325 6.61 -22.81 -0.23
CA GLN A 325 6.19 -22.84 1.16
C GLN A 325 6.66 -21.61 1.94
N ALA A 326 7.88 -21.15 1.70
CA ALA A 326 8.41 -19.93 2.34
C ALA A 326 7.57 -18.70 2.01
N MET A 327 7.21 -18.50 0.73
CA MET A 327 6.33 -17.39 0.31
C MET A 327 4.94 -17.50 0.93
N GLN A 328 4.33 -18.68 0.93
CA GLN A 328 3.01 -18.91 1.54
C GLN A 328 3.03 -18.67 3.04
N HIS A 329 4.08 -19.15 3.73
CA HIS A 329 4.24 -18.94 5.17
C HIS A 329 4.42 -17.44 5.49
N MET A 330 5.27 -16.73 4.75
CA MET A 330 5.41 -15.27 4.93
C MET A 330 4.08 -14.54 4.71
N ALA A 331 3.31 -14.93 3.69
CA ALA A 331 1.99 -14.36 3.44
C ALA A 331 1.02 -14.63 4.60
N ALA A 332 1.02 -15.85 5.16
CA ALA A 332 0.20 -16.20 6.32
C ALA A 332 0.56 -15.38 7.56
N VAL A 333 1.86 -15.25 7.89
CA VAL A 333 2.32 -14.41 9.00
C VAL A 333 1.94 -12.94 8.83
N LEU A 334 2.06 -12.42 7.61
CA LEU A 334 1.67 -11.04 7.29
C LEU A 334 0.16 -10.79 7.47
N ARG A 335 -0.68 -11.80 7.26
CA ARG A 335 -2.14 -11.72 7.48
C ARG A 335 -2.52 -11.99 8.93
N SER A 336 -1.69 -12.71 9.67
CA SER A 336 -2.01 -13.11 11.03
C SER A 336 -2.16 -11.89 11.95
N PRO A 337 -3.16 -11.88 12.83
CA PRO A 337 -3.26 -10.92 13.93
C PRO A 337 -2.29 -11.26 15.08
N ASN A 338 -1.72 -12.46 15.07
CA ASN A 338 -0.88 -13.00 16.13
C ASN A 338 0.60 -12.78 15.81
N ASP A 339 1.42 -12.84 16.87
CA ASP A 339 2.87 -12.71 16.77
C ASP A 339 3.51 -14.06 16.40
N GLU A 340 3.20 -14.58 15.21
CA GLU A 340 3.84 -15.78 14.68
C GLU A 340 5.23 -15.44 14.13
N LEU A 341 6.20 -16.34 14.40
CA LEU A 341 7.56 -16.19 13.90
C LEU A 341 7.64 -16.56 12.42
N PHE A 342 8.41 -15.82 11.65
CA PHE A 342 8.77 -16.25 10.30
C PHE A 342 9.66 -17.48 10.40
N ARG A 343 9.33 -18.54 9.67
CA ARG A 343 10.21 -19.70 9.57
C ARG A 343 11.49 -19.28 8.86
N PRO A 344 12.67 -19.70 9.36
CA PRO A 344 13.89 -19.51 8.61
C PRO A 344 13.77 -20.23 7.26
N ILE A 345 14.19 -19.57 6.20
CA ILE A 345 14.29 -20.21 4.90
C ILE A 345 15.50 -21.12 4.97
N THR A 346 15.32 -22.39 4.67
CA THR A 346 16.39 -23.37 4.70
C THR A 346 17.48 -22.91 3.72
N ARG A 347 18.66 -22.60 4.26
CA ARG A 347 19.82 -22.30 3.42
C ARG A 347 20.25 -23.59 2.75
N ILE A 348 20.12 -23.62 1.45
CA ILE A 348 20.69 -24.71 0.68
C ILE A 348 22.20 -24.54 0.74
N ALA A 349 22.89 -25.53 1.29
CA ALA A 349 24.34 -25.49 1.40
C ALA A 349 24.97 -25.39 -0.01
N VAL A 350 26.04 -24.64 -0.13
CA VAL A 350 26.75 -24.50 -1.41
C VAL A 350 27.26 -25.85 -1.93
N SER A 351 27.49 -26.82 -1.02
CA SER A 351 27.87 -28.21 -1.31
C SER A 351 26.78 -29.00 -2.03
N ASP A 352 25.50 -28.62 -1.85
CA ASP A 352 24.36 -29.32 -2.44
C ASP A 352 23.98 -28.75 -3.83
N TYR A 353 24.70 -27.71 -4.26
CA TYR A 353 24.59 -27.27 -5.64
C TYR A 353 25.26 -28.30 -6.54
N PRO A 354 24.55 -28.77 -7.58
CA PRO A 354 25.19 -29.57 -8.59
C PRO A 354 26.42 -28.82 -9.11
N SER A 355 27.41 -29.57 -9.59
CA SER A 355 28.50 -28.97 -10.34
C SER A 355 27.90 -28.36 -11.61
N VAL A 356 27.37 -27.14 -11.46
CA VAL A 356 26.57 -26.39 -12.45
C VAL A 356 27.26 -26.28 -13.79
N HIS A 357 28.60 -26.47 -13.79
CA HIS A 357 29.45 -26.42 -14.99
C HIS A 357 29.15 -27.53 -16.02
N HIS A 358 28.48 -28.59 -15.64
CA HIS A 358 28.13 -29.70 -16.55
C HIS A 358 26.71 -29.58 -17.13
N LEU A 359 25.89 -28.65 -16.60
CA LEU A 359 24.54 -28.43 -17.09
C LEU A 359 24.53 -27.58 -18.36
N PRO A 360 23.54 -27.74 -19.25
CA PRO A 360 23.24 -26.79 -20.32
C PRO A 360 23.09 -25.37 -19.80
N PHE A 361 23.49 -24.38 -20.60
CA PHE A 361 23.50 -22.95 -20.20
C PHE A 361 22.15 -22.46 -19.67
N GLU A 362 21.07 -22.92 -20.26
CA GLU A 362 19.69 -22.56 -19.88
C GLU A 362 19.38 -23.03 -18.46
N TRP A 363 19.75 -24.26 -18.10
CA TRP A 363 19.60 -24.79 -16.75
C TRP A 363 20.49 -24.09 -15.74
N GLN A 364 21.73 -23.72 -16.12
CA GLN A 364 22.60 -22.93 -15.25
C GLN A 364 21.94 -21.58 -14.91
N GLY A 365 21.33 -20.91 -15.89
CA GLY A 365 20.60 -19.67 -15.71
C GLY A 365 19.40 -19.82 -14.77
N TYR A 366 18.63 -20.89 -14.94
CA TYR A 366 17.45 -21.17 -14.11
C TYR A 366 17.83 -21.45 -12.65
N PHE A 367 18.85 -22.25 -12.40
CA PHE A 367 19.37 -22.49 -11.05
C PHE A 367 19.90 -21.19 -10.41
N TRP A 368 20.58 -20.36 -11.17
CA TRP A 368 21.04 -19.06 -10.69
C TRP A 368 19.87 -18.15 -10.28
N LEU A 369 18.81 -18.08 -11.09
CA LEU A 369 17.59 -17.33 -10.78
C LEU A 369 16.89 -17.89 -9.52
N THR A 370 16.81 -19.21 -9.38
CA THR A 370 16.26 -19.88 -8.21
C THR A 370 17.03 -19.53 -6.93
N LYS A 371 18.36 -19.53 -6.99
CA LYS A 371 19.23 -19.09 -5.89
C LYS A 371 19.05 -17.60 -5.58
N THR A 372 18.90 -16.79 -6.60
CA THR A 372 18.65 -15.36 -6.46
C THR A 372 17.31 -15.13 -5.75
N LEU A 373 16.25 -15.85 -6.14
CA LEU A 373 14.95 -15.85 -5.47
C LEU A 373 15.06 -16.22 -4.00
N GLN A 374 15.80 -17.31 -3.67
CA GLN A 374 16.06 -17.73 -2.30
C GLN A 374 16.72 -16.61 -1.48
N THR A 375 17.77 -15.98 -2.02
CA THR A 375 18.49 -14.90 -1.34
C THR A 375 17.57 -13.69 -1.08
N GLN A 376 16.74 -13.33 -2.06
CA GLN A 376 15.79 -12.23 -1.93
C GLN A 376 14.68 -12.54 -0.91
N LEU A 377 14.17 -13.77 -0.87
CA LEU A 377 13.18 -14.21 0.12
C LEU A 377 13.78 -14.20 1.53
N GLN A 378 15.03 -14.65 1.69
CA GLN A 378 15.74 -14.57 2.96
C GLN A 378 15.89 -13.11 3.41
N GLN A 379 16.34 -12.23 2.51
CA GLN A 379 16.47 -10.81 2.79
C GLN A 379 15.14 -10.18 3.21
N LEU A 380 14.05 -10.52 2.51
CA LEU A 380 12.71 -10.06 2.86
C LEU A 380 12.30 -10.56 4.25
N SER A 381 12.49 -11.85 4.53
CA SER A 381 12.18 -12.46 5.81
C SER A 381 12.93 -11.79 6.96
N ASP A 382 14.24 -11.55 6.80
CA ASP A 382 15.09 -10.91 7.80
C ASP A 382 14.66 -9.47 8.09
N LEU A 383 14.34 -8.68 7.04
CA LEU A 383 13.82 -7.33 7.17
C LEU A 383 12.47 -7.34 7.89
N LEU A 384 11.57 -8.20 7.47
CA LEU A 384 10.26 -8.34 8.06
C LEU A 384 10.36 -8.77 9.53
N GLN A 385 11.21 -9.70 9.89
CA GLN A 385 11.42 -10.15 11.26
C GLN A 385 12.04 -9.07 12.14
N ARG A 386 13.04 -8.33 11.62
CA ARG A 386 13.74 -7.27 12.36
C ARG A 386 12.79 -6.17 12.82
N TYR A 387 11.87 -5.77 11.97
CA TYR A 387 10.95 -4.66 12.23
C TYR A 387 9.54 -5.12 12.66
N LYS A 388 9.37 -6.41 12.93
CA LYS A 388 8.10 -7.00 13.32
C LYS A 388 7.42 -6.31 14.52
N PRO A 389 8.13 -5.96 15.62
CA PRO A 389 7.49 -5.29 16.75
C PRO A 389 6.79 -3.99 16.38
N GLN A 390 7.36 -3.21 15.47
CA GLN A 390 6.83 -1.91 15.07
C GLN A 390 5.53 -2.03 14.27
N TRP A 391 5.45 -2.95 13.31
CA TRP A 391 4.25 -3.07 12.50
C TRP A 391 3.15 -3.90 13.15
N PHE A 392 3.46 -4.78 14.10
CA PHE A 392 2.45 -5.40 14.94
C PHE A 392 1.93 -4.43 16.02
N ALA A 393 2.78 -3.60 16.61
CA ALA A 393 2.38 -2.56 17.56
C ALA A 393 1.43 -1.52 16.94
N ALA A 394 1.67 -1.12 15.69
CA ALA A 394 0.80 -0.21 14.95
C ALA A 394 -0.61 -0.79 14.72
N SER A 395 -0.79 -2.11 14.81
CA SER A 395 -2.08 -2.75 14.57
C SER A 395 -3.10 -2.60 15.72
N GLY A 396 -2.73 -2.07 16.89
CA GLY A 396 -3.69 -1.63 17.90
C GLY A 396 -3.23 -1.68 19.36
N VAL A 397 -3.79 -0.78 20.16
CA VAL A 397 -3.62 -0.64 21.62
C VAL A 397 -3.84 -1.95 22.42
N ARG A 398 -4.60 -2.91 21.85
CA ARG A 398 -4.83 -4.22 22.47
C ARG A 398 -3.59 -5.11 22.49
N TYR A 399 -2.69 -4.94 21.52
CA TYR A 399 -1.45 -5.73 21.46
C TYR A 399 -0.47 -5.30 22.54
N GLN A 400 -0.24 -4.00 22.70
CA GLN A 400 0.64 -3.48 23.76
C GLN A 400 0.19 -3.91 25.16
N ARG A 401 -1.13 -3.94 25.46
CA ARG A 401 -1.65 -4.45 26.73
C ARG A 401 -1.41 -5.95 26.92
N ARG A 402 -1.57 -6.75 25.89
CA ARG A 402 -1.33 -8.22 25.98
C ARG A 402 0.14 -8.54 26.14
N GLU A 403 1.03 -7.82 25.47
CA GLU A 403 2.49 -8.03 25.58
C GLU A 403 3.01 -7.57 26.95
N GLN A 404 2.54 -6.45 27.46
CA GLN A 404 2.84 -6.02 28.83
C GLN A 404 2.32 -7.01 29.89
N HIS A 405 1.15 -7.60 29.70
CA HIS A 405 0.64 -8.65 30.57
C HIS A 405 1.44 -9.95 30.48
N ARG A 406 1.93 -10.31 29.28
CA ARG A 406 2.73 -11.51 29.06
C ARG A 406 4.12 -11.37 29.66
N ILE A 407 4.78 -10.22 29.48
CA ILE A 407 6.08 -9.90 30.08
C ILE A 407 5.96 -9.87 31.62
N LYS A 408 4.90 -9.25 32.16
CA LYS A 408 4.63 -9.25 33.60
C LYS A 408 4.41 -10.66 34.17
N LYS A 409 3.71 -11.53 33.40
CA LYS A 409 3.45 -12.91 33.83
C LYS A 409 4.72 -13.78 33.78
N GLN A 410 5.57 -13.60 32.77
CA GLN A 410 6.87 -14.29 32.70
C GLN A 410 7.86 -13.81 33.76
N GLY A 411 7.90 -12.49 34.06
CA GLY A 411 8.71 -11.98 35.16
C GLY A 411 8.27 -12.46 36.53
N SER A 412 6.97 -12.63 36.74
CA SER A 412 6.40 -13.15 38.00
C SER A 412 6.62 -14.66 38.18
N GLU A 413 6.74 -15.45 37.10
CA GLU A 413 7.04 -16.89 37.18
C GLU A 413 8.56 -17.15 37.41
N THR A 414 9.41 -16.23 37.00
CA THR A 414 10.87 -16.33 37.23
C THR A 414 11.23 -15.96 38.69
N ASP A 415 10.48 -15.04 39.31
CA ASP A 415 10.68 -14.64 40.72
C ASP A 415 10.13 -15.65 41.74
N LEU A 416 9.36 -16.64 41.31
CA LEU A 416 8.80 -17.70 42.15
C LEU A 416 9.70 -18.96 42.20
N HIS A 417 10.78 -19.00 41.45
CA HIS A 417 11.74 -20.10 41.37
C HIS A 417 13.15 -19.72 41.83
N LEU A 418 13.31 -18.57 42.47
CA LEU A 418 14.48 -18.16 43.25
C LEU A 418 14.11 -18.07 44.74
#